data_852b1d22d0c93c63f4793799bf395f85
#
_entry.id   852b1d22d0c93c63f4793799bf395f85
#
_cell.length_a   1.000
_cell.length_b   1.000
_cell.length_c   1.000
_cell.angle_alpha   90.00
_cell.angle_beta   90.00
_cell.angle_gamma   90.00
#
_symmetry.space_group_name_H-M   'P 1'
#
loop_
_entity.id
_entity.type
_entity.pdbx_description
1 polymer ?
#
loop_
_entity_poly.entity_id
_entity_poly.type
_entity_poly.pdbx_seq_one_letter_code
_entity_poly.pdbx_strand_id
1 'polypeptide(L)'
;MYKRQDQNKLCDIYSELGEEALCEVCTEYPRFVVEYGDVREKSLSVSCEEVGRIIFSDEGKMSYEDIELPDLGIEDEFYEDEEEEPFEEDMEEFCSHLEEYRTQAVAILQNREKSIDDRIREYLKFCEKLQNVVENPEEELWEPMEYFHVRMETFDELENVNEEWMEVKQRVRDFFETHSYTEALEEYKKSGDYNEIWYEHILVYFTYRYFMRAWYDGNVLAKAQFAIVGFLVIRDMDIVRYFANGKSFKLDDRIANARIFSR
;
A
#
# COMPACT_ATOMS: atom_id res chain seq x y z
N MET A 1 -10.94 18.44 -7.50
CA MET A 1 -9.80 19.29 -7.86
C MET A 1 -9.63 19.21 -9.38
N TYR A 2 -9.88 20.30 -10.11
CA TYR A 2 -9.73 20.31 -11.57
C TYR A 2 -8.21 20.31 -11.89
N LYS A 3 -7.69 19.17 -12.33
CA LYS A 3 -6.33 19.12 -12.89
C LYS A 3 -6.35 19.82 -14.24
N ARG A 4 -5.67 20.94 -14.36
CA ARG A 4 -5.38 21.55 -15.67
C ARG A 4 -4.26 20.74 -16.31
N GLN A 5 -4.60 19.95 -17.29
CA GLN A 5 -3.66 19.12 -18.05
C GLN A 5 -3.87 19.38 -19.54
N ASP A 6 -2.77 19.46 -20.27
CA ASP A 6 -2.78 19.55 -21.73
C ASP A 6 -3.18 18.19 -22.38
N GLN A 7 -3.18 18.16 -23.72
CA GLN A 7 -3.49 16.94 -24.48
C GLN A 7 -2.52 15.79 -24.22
N ASN A 8 -1.32 16.08 -23.72
CA ASN A 8 -0.29 15.11 -23.37
C ASN A 8 -0.36 14.72 -21.88
N LYS A 9 -1.38 15.18 -21.17
CA LYS A 9 -1.56 14.99 -19.72
C LYS A 9 -0.49 15.67 -18.85
N LEU A 10 0.23 16.64 -19.38
CA LEU A 10 1.17 17.47 -18.64
C LEU A 10 0.43 18.60 -17.90
N CYS A 11 0.96 19.01 -16.75
CA CYS A 11 0.37 20.08 -15.95
C CYS A 11 0.58 21.43 -16.64
N ASP A 12 -0.52 22.12 -16.98
CA ASP A 12 -0.46 23.43 -17.64
C ASP A 12 0.27 24.47 -16.77
N ILE A 13 0.07 24.42 -15.44
CA ILE A 13 0.76 25.34 -14.53
C ILE A 13 2.28 25.15 -14.62
N TYR A 14 2.75 23.89 -14.57
CA TYR A 14 4.18 23.61 -14.68
C TYR A 14 4.72 24.02 -16.04
N SER A 15 4.00 23.69 -17.11
CA SER A 15 4.44 23.94 -18.49
C SER A 15 4.47 25.44 -18.85
N GLU A 16 3.56 26.24 -18.30
CA GLU A 16 3.43 27.68 -18.60
C GLU A 16 4.20 28.57 -17.61
N LEU A 17 4.22 28.21 -16.33
CA LEU A 17 4.71 29.07 -15.26
C LEU A 17 5.95 28.51 -14.53
N GLY A 18 6.31 27.23 -14.78
CA GLY A 18 7.45 26.58 -14.14
C GLY A 18 7.13 25.99 -12.74
N GLU A 19 8.16 25.42 -12.13
CA GLU A 19 8.07 24.72 -10.85
C GLU A 19 7.67 25.66 -9.69
N GLU A 20 8.16 26.88 -9.71
CA GLU A 20 7.91 27.88 -8.67
C GLU A 20 6.42 28.27 -8.52
N ALA A 21 5.61 27.97 -9.52
CA ALA A 21 4.18 28.23 -9.50
C ALA A 21 3.35 27.04 -8.98
N LEU A 22 3.98 25.92 -8.66
CA LEU A 22 3.32 24.76 -8.11
C LEU A 22 2.95 25.01 -6.63
N CYS A 23 1.83 24.45 -6.20
CA CYS A 23 1.52 24.39 -4.78
C CYS A 23 2.34 23.29 -4.11
N GLU A 24 2.50 23.35 -2.80
CA GLU A 24 3.26 22.41 -1.97
C GLU A 24 2.93 20.93 -2.29
N VAL A 25 1.64 20.58 -2.33
CA VAL A 25 1.19 19.23 -2.68
C VAL A 25 1.68 18.77 -4.06
N CYS A 26 1.77 19.68 -5.03
CA CYS A 26 2.28 19.35 -6.37
C CYS A 26 3.80 19.23 -6.39
N THR A 27 4.50 20.04 -5.59
CA THR A 27 5.96 20.00 -5.47
C THR A 27 6.42 18.73 -4.77
N GLU A 28 5.70 18.33 -3.70
CA GLU A 28 6.03 17.14 -2.93
C GLU A 28 5.62 15.83 -3.62
N TYR A 29 4.56 15.86 -4.46
CA TYR A 29 4.14 14.64 -5.18
C TYR A 29 5.25 14.09 -6.09
N PRO A 30 5.54 12.80 -6.09
CA PRO A 30 4.84 11.70 -5.41
C PRO A 30 5.42 11.30 -4.05
N ARG A 31 6.17 12.17 -3.41
CA ARG A 31 6.76 11.91 -2.09
C ARG A 31 5.70 11.92 -1.01
N PHE A 32 5.88 11.12 0.00
CA PHE A 32 5.17 11.22 1.26
C PHE A 32 6.12 10.95 2.42
N VAL A 33 5.82 11.55 3.54
CA VAL A 33 6.60 11.49 4.75
C VAL A 33 5.78 10.81 5.83
N VAL A 34 6.42 9.97 6.63
CA VAL A 34 5.89 9.42 7.88
C VAL A 34 6.88 9.79 8.97
N GLU A 35 6.39 10.33 10.05
CA GLU A 35 7.19 10.71 11.23
C GLU A 35 6.75 9.83 12.40
N TYR A 36 7.66 9.45 13.26
CA TYR A 36 7.39 8.73 14.50
C TYR A 36 8.63 8.84 15.40
N GLY A 37 8.42 9.20 16.68
CA GLY A 37 9.54 9.56 17.54
C GLY A 37 10.48 10.55 16.83
N ASP A 38 11.77 10.32 16.88
CA ASP A 38 12.81 11.16 16.25
C ASP A 38 13.10 10.76 14.79
N VAL A 39 12.30 9.86 14.19
CA VAL A 39 12.55 9.32 12.85
C VAL A 39 11.61 9.95 11.83
N ARG A 40 12.19 10.36 10.68
CA ARG A 40 11.45 10.84 9.52
C ARG A 40 11.71 9.94 8.31
N GLU A 41 10.72 9.19 7.88
CA GLU A 41 10.81 8.33 6.71
C GLU A 41 10.24 9.00 5.47
N LYS A 42 10.98 8.95 4.37
CA LYS A 42 10.51 9.44 3.06
C LYS A 42 10.35 8.27 2.10
N SER A 43 9.23 8.23 1.42
CA SER A 43 8.97 7.23 0.38
C SER A 43 8.18 7.81 -0.79
N LEU A 44 7.93 7.00 -1.81
CA LEU A 44 7.26 7.43 -3.04
C LEU A 44 5.94 6.69 -3.21
N SER A 45 4.92 7.40 -3.70
CA SER A 45 3.58 6.83 -3.91
C SER A 45 3.46 6.13 -5.26
N VAL A 46 2.96 4.89 -5.27
CA VAL A 46 2.61 4.15 -6.51
C VAL A 46 1.43 4.77 -7.27
N SER A 47 0.82 5.85 -6.76
CA SER A 47 -0.08 6.68 -7.56
C SER A 47 0.63 7.41 -8.71
N CYS A 48 1.96 7.49 -8.68
CA CYS A 48 2.82 7.92 -9.77
C CYS A 48 3.18 6.74 -10.67
N GLU A 49 2.96 6.88 -11.97
CA GLU A 49 3.25 5.83 -12.96
C GLU A 49 4.73 5.42 -12.96
N GLU A 50 5.65 6.39 -12.87
CA GLU A 50 7.10 6.11 -12.86
C GLU A 50 7.54 5.38 -11.59
N VAL A 51 6.96 5.70 -10.45
CA VAL A 51 7.21 4.94 -9.20
C VAL A 51 6.73 3.50 -9.36
N GLY A 52 5.53 3.29 -9.91
CA GLY A 52 5.05 1.96 -10.24
C GLY A 52 5.98 1.22 -11.20
N ARG A 53 6.48 1.91 -12.23
CA ARG A 53 7.44 1.34 -13.19
C ARG A 53 8.72 0.87 -12.50
N ILE A 54 9.31 1.70 -11.66
CA ILE A 54 10.52 1.35 -10.89
C ILE A 54 10.26 0.13 -10.02
N ILE A 55 9.19 0.14 -9.22
CA ILE A 55 8.89 -0.94 -8.27
C ILE A 55 8.62 -2.27 -8.97
N PHE A 56 7.85 -2.27 -10.08
CA PHE A 56 7.44 -3.51 -10.71
C PHE A 56 8.37 -3.98 -11.85
N SER A 57 9.34 -3.17 -12.28
CA SER A 57 10.36 -3.61 -13.25
C SER A 57 11.56 -4.30 -12.59
N ASP A 58 11.75 -4.13 -11.30
CA ASP A 58 12.81 -4.80 -10.56
C ASP A 58 12.34 -6.19 -10.08
N GLU A 59 13.20 -7.19 -10.21
CA GLU A 59 12.96 -8.55 -9.70
C GLU A 59 13.70 -8.78 -8.36
N GLY A 60 14.47 -7.81 -7.89
CA GLY A 60 15.17 -7.83 -6.61
C GLY A 60 14.21 -7.83 -5.42
N LYS A 61 14.74 -8.07 -4.24
CA LYS A 61 14.02 -7.81 -2.99
C LYS A 61 14.07 -6.33 -2.70
N MET A 62 12.95 -5.75 -2.30
CA MET A 62 12.92 -4.36 -1.85
C MET A 62 13.74 -4.21 -0.56
N SER A 63 14.50 -3.14 -0.47
CA SER A 63 15.24 -2.72 0.71
C SER A 63 15.03 -1.23 0.95
N TYR A 64 15.30 -0.80 2.15
CA TYR A 64 15.37 0.62 2.54
C TYR A 64 16.70 0.84 3.25
N GLU A 65 17.18 2.04 3.13
CA GLU A 65 18.49 2.45 3.66
C GLU A 65 18.31 3.69 4.51
N ASP A 66 19.03 3.74 5.62
CA ASP A 66 19.18 4.96 6.40
C ASP A 66 20.08 5.92 5.64
N ILE A 67 19.61 7.12 5.42
CA ILE A 67 20.34 8.17 4.71
C ILE A 67 20.61 9.28 5.71
N GLU A 68 21.89 9.57 5.96
CA GLU A 68 22.25 10.82 6.62
C GLU A 68 21.93 11.97 5.66
N LEU A 69 20.87 12.71 5.94
CA LEU A 69 20.56 13.90 5.17
C LEU A 69 21.61 14.97 5.50
N PRO A 70 22.18 15.65 4.48
CA PRO A 70 23.01 16.80 4.74
C PRO A 70 22.18 17.83 5.53
N ASP A 71 22.79 18.43 6.53
CA ASP A 71 22.18 19.55 7.23
C ASP A 71 21.94 20.69 6.23
N LEU A 72 20.72 20.80 5.75
CA LEU A 72 20.33 21.81 4.77
C LEU A 72 20.06 23.17 5.41
N GLY A 73 20.25 23.30 6.73
CA GLY A 73 19.94 24.53 7.47
C GLY A 73 18.48 24.95 7.37
N ILE A 74 17.62 24.01 6.94
CA ILE A 74 16.18 24.19 7.00
C ILE A 74 15.84 23.94 8.47
N GLU A 75 15.54 25.00 9.20
CA GLU A 75 14.86 24.87 10.47
C GLU A 75 13.53 24.18 10.11
N ASP A 76 13.47 22.86 10.34
CA ASP A 76 12.19 22.16 10.30
C ASP A 76 11.31 22.93 11.28
N GLU A 77 10.30 23.64 10.78
CA GLU A 77 9.18 24.03 11.61
C GLU A 77 8.53 22.72 12.04
N PHE A 78 9.14 22.06 13.03
CA PHE A 78 8.43 21.06 13.80
C PHE A 78 7.18 21.81 14.28
N TYR A 79 6.01 21.35 13.85
CA TYR A 79 4.81 21.69 14.59
C TYR A 79 5.17 21.36 16.04
N GLU A 80 5.13 22.36 16.93
CA GLU A 80 5.24 22.12 18.36
C GLU A 80 4.11 21.14 18.66
N ASP A 81 4.47 19.86 18.75
CA ASP A 81 3.51 18.82 19.11
C ASP A 81 2.91 19.25 20.43
N GLU A 82 1.58 19.39 20.44
CA GLU A 82 0.82 19.45 21.68
C GLU A 82 1.41 18.35 22.55
N GLU A 83 1.85 18.67 23.78
CA GLU A 83 2.55 17.79 24.69
C GLU A 83 1.98 16.36 24.58
N GLU A 84 2.66 15.46 23.88
CA GLU A 84 2.23 14.06 23.75
C GLU A 84 2.11 13.52 25.17
N GLU A 85 0.92 13.02 25.54
CA GLU A 85 0.77 12.33 26.81
C GLU A 85 1.77 11.16 26.82
N PRO A 86 2.52 10.95 27.92
CA PRO A 86 3.51 9.88 27.97
C PRO A 86 2.82 8.54 27.72
N PHE A 87 3.37 7.73 26.82
CA PHE A 87 2.90 6.37 26.59
C PHE A 87 2.87 5.57 27.90
N GLU A 88 1.92 4.64 27.99
CA GLU A 88 2.00 3.60 29.02
C GLU A 88 3.29 2.78 28.81
N GLU A 89 3.90 2.29 29.90
CA GLU A 89 5.21 1.62 29.88
C GLU A 89 5.29 0.48 28.84
N ASP A 90 4.21 -0.31 28.70
CA ASP A 90 4.11 -1.41 27.73
C ASP A 90 4.11 -0.89 26.27
N MET A 91 3.52 0.28 26.02
CA MET A 91 3.51 0.92 24.71
C MET A 91 4.88 1.49 24.34
N GLU A 92 5.59 2.09 25.30
CA GLU A 92 6.94 2.60 25.09
C GLU A 92 7.90 1.46 24.71
N GLU A 93 7.85 0.32 25.42
CA GLU A 93 8.62 -0.87 25.08
C GLU A 93 8.26 -1.39 23.69
N PHE A 94 6.98 -1.48 23.35
CA PHE A 94 6.52 -1.92 22.05
C PHE A 94 7.04 -1.00 20.92
N CYS A 95 6.89 0.32 21.06
CA CYS A 95 7.34 1.31 20.11
C CYS A 95 8.85 1.24 19.88
N SER A 96 9.64 1.01 20.93
CA SER A 96 11.10 0.89 20.82
C SER A 96 11.57 -0.28 19.93
N HIS A 97 10.73 -1.30 19.72
CA HIS A 97 11.03 -2.46 18.88
C HIS A 97 10.32 -2.45 17.52
N LEU A 98 9.50 -1.44 17.24
CA LEU A 98 8.60 -1.44 16.09
C LEU A 98 9.33 -1.53 14.74
N GLU A 99 10.50 -0.90 14.61
CA GLU A 99 11.35 -1.01 13.41
C GLU A 99 11.88 -2.44 13.20
N GLU A 100 12.29 -3.10 14.28
CA GLU A 100 12.73 -4.49 14.22
C GLU A 100 11.58 -5.40 13.80
N TYR A 101 10.38 -5.18 14.35
CA TYR A 101 9.18 -5.93 13.97
C TYR A 101 8.81 -5.73 12.50
N ARG A 102 8.90 -4.50 11.97
CA ARG A 102 8.70 -4.26 10.54
C ARG A 102 9.74 -4.98 9.68
N THR A 103 10.99 -4.98 10.10
CA THR A 103 12.08 -5.70 9.40
C THR A 103 11.81 -7.20 9.35
N GLN A 104 11.35 -7.80 10.44
CA GLN A 104 10.94 -9.20 10.49
C GLN A 104 9.71 -9.46 9.60
N ALA A 105 8.72 -8.58 9.63
CA ALA A 105 7.52 -8.65 8.80
C ALA A 105 7.87 -8.65 7.30
N VAL A 106 8.75 -7.75 6.87
CA VAL A 106 9.23 -7.69 5.48
C VAL A 106 10.03 -8.94 5.12
N ALA A 107 10.86 -9.47 6.01
CA ALA A 107 11.59 -10.71 5.77
C ALA A 107 10.65 -11.91 5.55
N ILE A 108 9.54 -11.99 6.28
CA ILE A 108 8.48 -12.99 6.07
C ILE A 108 7.87 -12.85 4.67
N LEU A 109 7.47 -11.62 4.29
CA LEU A 109 6.86 -11.35 2.99
C LEU A 109 7.81 -11.63 1.81
N GLN A 110 9.11 -11.49 2.01
CA GLN A 110 10.15 -11.71 1.01
C GLN A 110 10.77 -13.12 1.04
N ASN A 111 10.18 -14.05 1.78
CA ASN A 111 10.63 -15.45 1.78
C ASN A 111 10.14 -16.19 0.54
N ARG A 112 10.85 -16.05 -0.57
CA ARG A 112 10.50 -16.64 -1.88
C ARG A 112 10.58 -18.18 -1.96
N GLU A 113 10.96 -18.85 -0.87
CA GLU A 113 10.87 -20.31 -0.77
C GLU A 113 9.43 -20.80 -0.55
N LYS A 114 8.53 -19.89 -0.21
CA LYS A 114 7.10 -20.13 0.07
C LYS A 114 6.22 -19.40 -0.94
N SER A 115 5.02 -19.92 -1.17
CA SER A 115 4.03 -19.22 -1.96
C SER A 115 3.63 -17.88 -1.32
N ILE A 116 3.17 -16.93 -2.12
CA ILE A 116 2.72 -15.63 -1.60
C ILE A 116 1.57 -15.80 -0.59
N ASP A 117 0.67 -16.75 -0.82
CA ASP A 117 -0.45 -17.02 0.08
C ASP A 117 0.03 -17.56 1.45
N ASP A 118 1.11 -18.38 1.50
CA ASP A 118 1.71 -18.86 2.75
C ASP A 118 2.44 -17.74 3.48
N ARG A 119 3.17 -16.88 2.75
CA ARG A 119 3.85 -15.70 3.31
C ARG A 119 2.85 -14.75 3.97
N ILE A 120 1.70 -14.50 3.35
CA ILE A 120 0.63 -13.68 3.91
C ILE A 120 0.08 -14.27 5.20
N ARG A 121 -0.17 -15.60 5.25
CA ARG A 121 -0.63 -16.27 6.47
C ARG A 121 0.40 -16.17 7.61
N GLU A 122 1.68 -16.29 7.30
CA GLU A 122 2.74 -16.16 8.29
C GLU A 122 2.88 -14.72 8.78
N TYR A 123 2.80 -13.76 7.87
CA TYR A 123 2.81 -12.34 8.19
C TYR A 123 1.65 -11.97 9.14
N LEU A 124 0.44 -12.41 8.81
CA LEU A 124 -0.73 -12.17 9.65
C LEU A 124 -0.54 -12.78 11.06
N LYS A 125 -0.13 -14.06 11.15
CA LYS A 125 0.15 -14.71 12.43
C LYS A 125 1.26 -14.04 13.24
N PHE A 126 2.25 -13.48 12.57
CA PHE A 126 3.30 -12.70 13.22
C PHE A 126 2.73 -11.44 13.85
N CYS A 127 1.93 -10.67 13.10
CA CYS A 127 1.30 -9.46 13.61
C CYS A 127 0.24 -9.73 14.69
N GLU A 128 -0.52 -10.82 14.62
CA GLU A 128 -1.42 -11.28 15.68
C GLU A 128 -0.67 -11.53 17.00
N LYS A 129 0.52 -12.13 16.93
CA LYS A 129 1.35 -12.34 18.13
C LYS A 129 1.87 -11.05 18.71
N LEU A 130 2.25 -10.09 17.87
CA LEU A 130 2.69 -8.77 18.33
C LEU A 130 1.52 -8.03 18.98
N GLN A 131 0.33 -8.11 18.41
CA GLN A 131 -0.86 -7.45 18.93
C GLN A 131 -1.25 -7.98 20.32
N ASN A 132 -1.06 -9.29 20.57
CA ASN A 132 -1.34 -9.89 21.88
C ASN A 132 -0.35 -9.46 22.98
N VAL A 133 0.76 -8.82 22.64
CA VAL A 133 1.70 -8.23 23.62
C VAL A 133 1.19 -6.87 24.07
N VAL A 134 0.53 -6.14 23.18
CA VAL A 134 -0.12 -4.85 23.47
C VAL A 134 -1.60 -5.12 23.68
N GLU A 135 -2.11 -4.94 24.89
CA GLU A 135 -3.54 -5.06 25.16
C GLU A 135 -4.30 -3.96 24.39
N ASN A 136 -4.82 -4.31 23.22
CA ASN A 136 -5.74 -3.45 22.51
C ASN A 136 -7.17 -4.00 22.68
N PRO A 137 -8.05 -3.31 23.43
CA PRO A 137 -9.40 -3.78 23.72
C PRO A 137 -10.35 -3.76 22.51
N GLU A 138 -9.95 -3.21 21.38
CA GLU A 138 -10.74 -3.19 20.14
C GLU A 138 -10.35 -4.34 19.18
N GLU A 139 -10.30 -5.57 19.69
CA GLU A 139 -10.28 -6.74 18.83
C GLU A 139 -11.62 -6.89 18.09
N GLU A 140 -11.79 -6.17 17.01
CA GLU A 140 -12.68 -6.65 15.96
C GLU A 140 -11.98 -7.82 15.27
N LEU A 141 -12.53 -9.01 15.48
CA LEU A 141 -12.14 -10.19 14.73
C LEU A 141 -12.09 -9.83 13.24
N TRP A 142 -10.94 -10.08 12.61
CA TRP A 142 -10.80 -10.07 11.18
C TRP A 142 -11.89 -10.94 10.54
N GLU A 143 -13.02 -10.34 10.19
CA GLU A 143 -13.96 -10.94 9.26
C GLU A 143 -13.21 -11.16 7.96
N PRO A 144 -13.30 -12.35 7.37
CA PRO A 144 -12.33 -12.75 6.36
C PRO A 144 -12.45 -11.93 5.07
N MET A 145 -11.82 -10.76 5.07
CA MET A 145 -11.60 -9.95 3.87
C MET A 145 -10.92 -10.74 2.73
N GLU A 146 -10.49 -11.96 3.02
CA GLU A 146 -10.08 -12.94 2.00
C GLU A 146 -11.24 -13.35 1.09
N TYR A 147 -12.48 -13.29 1.57
CA TYR A 147 -13.64 -13.53 0.74
C TYR A 147 -14.00 -12.30 -0.10
N PHE A 148 -14.11 -12.49 -1.39
CA PHE A 148 -14.39 -11.42 -2.34
C PHE A 148 -15.64 -10.60 -2.00
N HIS A 149 -16.75 -11.28 -1.64
CA HIS A 149 -18.01 -10.59 -1.32
C HIS A 149 -17.89 -9.69 -0.08
N VAL A 150 -17.18 -10.13 0.97
CA VAL A 150 -16.95 -9.33 2.16
C VAL A 150 -16.16 -8.07 1.82
N ARG A 151 -15.09 -8.19 1.02
CA ARG A 151 -14.34 -7.01 0.56
C ARG A 151 -15.21 -6.02 -0.18
N MET A 152 -16.05 -6.50 -1.09
CA MET A 152 -16.92 -5.62 -1.88
C MET A 152 -17.99 -4.93 -1.04
N GLU A 153 -18.57 -5.62 -0.07
CA GLU A 153 -19.52 -5.05 0.88
C GLU A 153 -18.85 -3.95 1.72
N THR A 154 -17.68 -4.22 2.29
CA THR A 154 -16.91 -3.22 3.05
C THR A 154 -16.58 -1.99 2.20
N PHE A 155 -16.15 -2.16 0.95
CA PHE A 155 -15.85 -1.04 0.06
C PHE A 155 -17.09 -0.26 -0.39
N ASP A 156 -18.29 -0.81 -0.24
CA ASP A 156 -19.53 -0.07 -0.51
C ASP A 156 -19.91 0.89 0.63
N GLU A 157 -19.49 0.55 1.84
CA GLU A 157 -19.69 1.39 3.02
C GLU A 157 -18.72 2.59 3.06
N LEU A 158 -17.61 2.50 2.34
CA LEU A 158 -16.61 3.57 2.29
C LEU A 158 -17.02 4.68 1.32
N GLU A 159 -16.60 5.91 1.64
CA GLU A 159 -16.81 7.08 0.77
C GLU A 159 -16.14 6.87 -0.59
N ASN A 160 -16.89 7.17 -1.66
CA ASN A 160 -16.37 7.08 -3.01
C ASN A 160 -15.54 8.33 -3.36
N VAL A 161 -14.23 8.17 -3.44
CA VAL A 161 -13.28 9.29 -3.57
C VAL A 161 -13.19 9.81 -5.01
N ASN A 162 -13.36 8.93 -6.02
CA ASN A 162 -13.26 9.31 -7.43
C ASN A 162 -14.05 8.39 -8.36
N GLU A 163 -14.42 8.93 -9.54
CA GLU A 163 -15.20 8.21 -10.55
C GLU A 163 -14.45 7.01 -11.14
N GLU A 164 -13.13 7.13 -11.37
CA GLU A 164 -12.30 6.06 -11.94
C GLU A 164 -12.31 4.82 -11.05
N TRP A 165 -12.22 5.00 -9.72
CA TRP A 165 -12.32 3.92 -8.75
C TRP A 165 -13.71 3.28 -8.75
N MET A 166 -14.76 4.08 -8.80
CA MET A 166 -16.14 3.57 -8.85
C MET A 166 -16.39 2.68 -10.07
N GLU A 167 -15.92 3.10 -11.25
CA GLU A 167 -16.02 2.31 -12.48
C GLU A 167 -15.25 0.98 -12.39
N VAL A 168 -14.05 1.00 -11.79
CA VAL A 168 -13.23 -0.19 -11.62
C VAL A 168 -13.90 -1.15 -10.63
N LYS A 169 -14.36 -0.64 -9.48
CA LYS A 169 -15.08 -1.42 -8.48
C LYS A 169 -16.31 -2.11 -9.08
N GLN A 170 -17.09 -1.39 -9.88
CA GLN A 170 -18.27 -1.97 -10.55
C GLN A 170 -17.86 -3.07 -11.54
N ARG A 171 -16.84 -2.84 -12.37
CA ARG A 171 -16.35 -3.87 -13.32
C ARG A 171 -15.85 -5.13 -12.62
N VAL A 172 -15.17 -4.99 -11.48
CA VAL A 172 -14.72 -6.13 -10.68
C VAL A 172 -15.91 -6.91 -10.14
N ARG A 173 -16.94 -6.23 -9.65
CA ARG A 173 -18.18 -6.84 -9.18
C ARG A 173 -18.90 -7.61 -10.30
N ASP A 174 -19.20 -6.94 -11.41
CA ASP A 174 -19.91 -7.53 -12.55
C ASP A 174 -19.20 -8.78 -13.09
N PHE A 175 -17.87 -8.77 -13.08
CA PHE A 175 -17.10 -9.93 -13.52
C PHE A 175 -17.31 -11.13 -12.59
N PHE A 176 -17.18 -10.96 -11.28
CA PHE A 176 -17.31 -12.07 -10.32
C PHE A 176 -18.76 -12.45 -10.01
N GLU A 177 -19.76 -11.70 -10.45
CA GLU A 177 -21.16 -12.18 -10.50
C GLU A 177 -21.37 -13.31 -11.49
N THR A 178 -20.56 -13.35 -12.54
CA THR A 178 -20.69 -14.32 -13.64
C THR A 178 -19.54 -15.33 -13.73
N HIS A 179 -18.47 -15.13 -12.99
CA HIS A 179 -17.27 -15.97 -13.00
C HIS A 179 -16.95 -16.47 -11.58
N SER A 180 -16.58 -17.74 -11.46
CA SER A 180 -16.06 -18.30 -10.22
C SER A 180 -14.71 -17.64 -9.86
N TYR A 181 -14.64 -17.06 -8.67
CA TYR A 181 -13.42 -16.42 -8.19
C TYR A 181 -12.22 -17.38 -8.20
N THR A 182 -12.42 -18.58 -7.66
CA THR A 182 -11.36 -19.60 -7.58
C THR A 182 -10.86 -20.03 -8.96
N GLU A 183 -11.79 -20.26 -9.91
CA GLU A 183 -11.42 -20.69 -11.26
C GLU A 183 -10.68 -19.58 -12.01
N ALA A 184 -11.15 -18.35 -11.92
CA ALA A 184 -10.53 -17.19 -12.56
C ALA A 184 -9.11 -16.91 -11.99
N LEU A 185 -8.94 -16.98 -10.67
CA LEU A 185 -7.64 -16.83 -10.02
C LEU A 185 -6.69 -17.94 -10.45
N GLU A 186 -7.13 -19.20 -10.44
CA GLU A 186 -6.30 -20.33 -10.85
C GLU A 186 -5.91 -20.26 -12.32
N GLU A 187 -6.80 -19.80 -13.19
CA GLU A 187 -6.48 -19.59 -14.60
C GLU A 187 -5.42 -18.48 -14.76
N TYR A 188 -5.58 -17.36 -14.06
CA TYR A 188 -4.61 -16.28 -14.09
C TYR A 188 -3.26 -16.72 -13.51
N LYS A 189 -3.25 -17.43 -12.38
CA LYS A 189 -2.01 -17.99 -11.79
C LYS A 189 -1.26 -18.94 -12.73
N LYS A 190 -1.97 -19.69 -13.57
CA LYS A 190 -1.38 -20.61 -14.56
C LYS A 190 -0.93 -19.91 -15.85
N SER A 191 -1.31 -18.66 -16.04
CA SER A 191 -0.87 -17.89 -17.21
C SER A 191 0.61 -17.53 -17.09
N GLY A 192 1.28 -17.35 -18.23
CA GLY A 192 2.65 -16.84 -18.26
C GLY A 192 2.78 -15.36 -17.87
N ASP A 193 1.65 -14.69 -17.63
CA ASP A 193 1.59 -13.26 -17.29
C ASP A 193 1.44 -13.01 -15.77
N TYR A 194 1.23 -14.08 -14.97
CA TYR A 194 1.21 -13.98 -13.51
C TYR A 194 2.63 -13.84 -12.97
N ASN A 195 2.90 -12.75 -12.26
CA ASN A 195 4.20 -12.50 -11.64
C ASN A 195 4.04 -12.30 -10.12
N GLU A 196 4.48 -13.29 -9.34
CA GLU A 196 4.38 -13.27 -7.88
C GLU A 196 5.26 -12.18 -7.23
N ILE A 197 6.35 -11.76 -7.90
CA ILE A 197 7.23 -10.69 -7.41
C ILE A 197 6.48 -9.36 -7.35
N TRP A 198 5.60 -9.08 -8.30
CA TRP A 198 4.79 -7.86 -8.27
C TRP A 198 3.88 -7.80 -7.03
N TYR A 199 3.38 -8.96 -6.59
CA TYR A 199 2.56 -9.07 -5.39
C TYR A 199 3.38 -8.98 -4.11
N GLU A 200 4.59 -9.54 -4.09
CA GLU A 200 5.54 -9.34 -3.01
C GLU A 200 5.85 -7.85 -2.84
N HIS A 201 6.17 -7.16 -3.94
CA HIS A 201 6.52 -5.74 -3.90
C HIS A 201 5.38 -4.86 -3.39
N ILE A 202 4.13 -5.14 -3.78
CA ILE A 202 3.00 -4.34 -3.29
C ILE A 202 2.72 -4.58 -1.80
N LEU A 203 2.88 -5.81 -1.32
CA LEU A 203 2.76 -6.12 0.11
C LEU A 203 3.85 -5.43 0.92
N VAL A 204 5.10 -5.50 0.47
CA VAL A 204 6.23 -4.81 1.13
C VAL A 204 6.03 -3.30 1.09
N TYR A 205 5.58 -2.74 -0.03
CA TYR A 205 5.27 -1.33 -0.17
C TYR A 205 4.21 -0.86 0.85
N PHE A 206 3.10 -1.59 0.98
CA PHE A 206 2.06 -1.22 1.95
C PHE A 206 2.52 -1.43 3.39
N THR A 207 3.25 -2.52 3.66
CA THR A 207 3.84 -2.76 4.98
C THR A 207 4.79 -1.62 5.35
N TYR A 208 5.72 -1.23 4.47
CA TYR A 208 6.63 -0.13 4.73
C TYR A 208 5.88 1.18 5.00
N ARG A 209 4.86 1.47 4.23
CA ARG A 209 4.12 2.74 4.30
C ARG A 209 3.26 2.88 5.55
N TYR A 210 2.70 1.78 6.05
CA TYR A 210 1.66 1.85 7.07
C TYR A 210 2.04 1.22 8.40
N PHE A 211 2.99 0.30 8.44
CA PHE A 211 3.33 -0.45 9.64
C PHE A 211 3.74 0.45 10.82
N MET A 212 4.59 1.45 10.56
CA MET A 212 5.07 2.37 11.60
C MET A 212 3.99 3.30 12.14
N ARG A 213 2.83 3.39 11.51
CA ARG A 213 1.69 4.10 12.09
C ARG A 213 1.13 3.44 13.34
N ALA A 214 1.51 2.19 13.63
CA ALA A 214 1.25 1.54 14.91
C ALA A 214 1.96 2.23 16.09
N TRP A 215 2.92 3.09 15.84
CA TRP A 215 3.53 3.99 16.82
C TRP A 215 2.47 4.80 17.57
N TYR A 216 1.44 5.29 16.88
CA TYR A 216 0.43 6.17 17.44
C TYR A 216 -0.76 5.45 18.10
N ASP A 217 -1.07 4.22 17.67
CA ASP A 217 -2.28 3.53 18.10
C ASP A 217 -2.05 2.09 18.60
N GLY A 218 -0.80 1.63 18.63
CA GLY A 218 -0.44 0.26 19.04
C GLY A 218 -1.01 -0.84 18.14
N ASN A 219 -1.74 -0.50 17.06
CA ASN A 219 -2.50 -1.47 16.29
C ASN A 219 -1.75 -1.97 15.06
N VAL A 220 -0.73 -2.80 15.26
CA VAL A 220 0.06 -3.41 14.19
C VAL A 220 -0.75 -4.39 13.35
N LEU A 221 -1.71 -5.06 13.95
CA LEU A 221 -2.56 -6.03 13.24
C LEU A 221 -3.42 -5.34 12.18
N ALA A 222 -4.05 -4.21 12.50
CA ALA A 222 -4.82 -3.45 11.52
C ALA A 222 -3.95 -2.94 10.36
N LYS A 223 -2.69 -2.56 10.62
CA LYS A 223 -1.75 -2.13 9.55
C LYS A 223 -1.39 -3.30 8.62
N ALA A 224 -1.18 -4.49 9.18
CA ALA A 224 -0.95 -5.71 8.40
C ALA A 224 -2.18 -6.10 7.57
N GLN A 225 -3.35 -6.07 8.18
CA GLN A 225 -4.62 -6.34 7.51
C GLN A 225 -4.85 -5.37 6.34
N PHE A 226 -4.57 -4.08 6.54
CA PHE A 226 -4.67 -3.08 5.47
C PHE A 226 -3.75 -3.41 4.28
N ALA A 227 -2.50 -3.80 4.54
CA ALA A 227 -1.57 -4.21 3.49
C ALA A 227 -2.07 -5.42 2.69
N ILE A 228 -2.64 -6.42 3.40
CA ILE A 228 -3.22 -7.62 2.79
C ILE A 228 -4.47 -7.28 1.97
N VAL A 229 -5.35 -6.42 2.47
CA VAL A 229 -6.55 -5.98 1.71
C VAL A 229 -6.13 -5.25 0.44
N GLY A 230 -5.17 -4.35 0.53
CA GLY A 230 -4.63 -3.66 -0.65
C GLY A 230 -4.11 -4.63 -1.71
N PHE A 231 -3.36 -5.64 -1.29
CA PHE A 231 -2.92 -6.72 -2.18
C PHE A 231 -4.10 -7.48 -2.81
N LEU A 232 -5.10 -7.87 -2.02
CA LEU A 232 -6.25 -8.64 -2.50
C LEU A 232 -7.06 -7.86 -3.53
N VAL A 233 -7.35 -6.60 -3.27
CA VAL A 233 -8.09 -5.73 -4.20
C VAL A 233 -7.33 -5.53 -5.50
N ILE A 234 -6.04 -5.27 -5.43
CA ILE A 234 -5.23 -5.11 -6.64
C ILE A 234 -5.19 -6.43 -7.43
N ARG A 235 -5.12 -7.57 -6.77
CA ARG A 235 -5.20 -8.90 -7.42
C ARG A 235 -6.56 -9.12 -8.10
N ASP A 236 -7.65 -8.71 -7.47
CA ASP A 236 -8.98 -8.77 -8.07
C ASP A 236 -9.05 -7.93 -9.36
N MET A 237 -8.50 -6.72 -9.32
CA MET A 237 -8.39 -5.83 -10.49
C MET A 237 -7.53 -6.45 -11.60
N ASP A 238 -6.42 -7.10 -11.24
CA ASP A 238 -5.51 -7.76 -12.18
C ASP A 238 -6.20 -8.92 -12.91
N ILE A 239 -6.95 -9.76 -12.17
CA ILE A 239 -7.72 -10.86 -12.75
C ILE A 239 -8.72 -10.32 -13.78
N VAL A 240 -9.51 -9.33 -13.39
CA VAL A 240 -10.53 -8.76 -14.29
C VAL A 240 -9.90 -8.15 -15.54
N ARG A 241 -8.80 -7.42 -15.38
CA ARG A 241 -8.07 -6.82 -16.50
C ARG A 241 -7.45 -7.87 -17.41
N TYR A 242 -6.88 -8.95 -16.85
CA TYR A 242 -6.36 -10.09 -17.62
C TYR A 242 -7.43 -10.67 -18.55
N PHE A 243 -8.62 -10.95 -18.04
CA PHE A 243 -9.71 -11.45 -18.85
C PHE A 243 -10.21 -10.43 -19.87
N ALA A 244 -10.35 -9.17 -19.48
CA ALA A 244 -10.78 -8.08 -20.36
C ALA A 244 -9.81 -7.85 -21.53
N ASN A 245 -8.53 -8.07 -21.33
CA ASN A 245 -7.48 -7.96 -22.37
C ASN A 245 -7.30 -9.25 -23.20
N GLY A 246 -8.27 -10.16 -23.19
CA GLY A 246 -8.20 -11.41 -23.96
C GLY A 246 -7.16 -12.38 -23.38
N LYS A 247 -7.06 -12.46 -22.07
CA LYS A 247 -6.12 -13.31 -21.30
C LYS A 247 -4.67 -12.91 -21.47
N SER A 248 -4.43 -11.61 -21.40
CA SER A 248 -3.08 -11.03 -21.36
C SER A 248 -2.99 -9.96 -20.28
N PHE A 249 -1.87 -9.94 -19.56
CA PHE A 249 -1.60 -8.96 -18.51
C PHE A 249 -0.14 -8.57 -18.53
N LYS A 250 0.14 -7.27 -18.62
CA LYS A 250 1.48 -6.72 -18.80
C LYS A 250 1.85 -5.77 -17.66
N LEU A 251 3.11 -5.38 -17.59
CA LEU A 251 3.63 -4.43 -16.62
C LEU A 251 2.81 -3.14 -16.56
N ASP A 252 2.43 -2.58 -17.71
CA ASP A 252 1.65 -1.34 -17.77
C ASP A 252 0.24 -1.53 -17.18
N ASP A 253 -0.37 -2.71 -17.30
CA ASP A 253 -1.64 -3.06 -16.67
C ASP A 253 -1.50 -3.08 -15.13
N ARG A 254 -0.40 -3.67 -14.64
CA ARG A 254 -0.08 -3.70 -13.22
C ARG A 254 0.10 -2.30 -12.64
N ILE A 255 0.88 -1.46 -13.31
CA ILE A 255 1.12 -0.08 -12.93
C ILE A 255 -0.20 0.70 -12.89
N ALA A 256 -1.05 0.52 -13.89
CA ALA A 256 -2.34 1.19 -13.96
C ALA A 256 -3.26 0.79 -12.80
N ASN A 257 -3.33 -0.51 -12.45
CA ASN A 257 -4.15 -0.98 -11.34
C ASN A 257 -3.64 -0.48 -9.98
N ALA A 258 -2.33 -0.57 -9.72
CA ALA A 258 -1.73 -0.06 -8.51
C ALA A 258 -1.97 1.46 -8.35
N ARG A 259 -1.86 2.22 -9.44
CA ARG A 259 -2.11 3.66 -9.46
C ARG A 259 -3.57 4.01 -9.14
N ILE A 260 -4.53 3.27 -9.69
CA ILE A 260 -5.97 3.51 -9.44
C ILE A 260 -6.29 3.26 -7.97
N PHE A 261 -5.80 2.16 -7.42
CA PHE A 261 -6.02 1.82 -6.01
C PHE A 261 -5.39 2.82 -5.04
N SER A 262 -4.26 3.45 -5.40
CA SER A 262 -3.51 4.36 -4.52
C SER A 262 -3.97 5.82 -4.57
N ARG A 263 -4.97 6.16 -5.36
CA ARG A 263 -5.53 7.52 -5.52
C ARG A 263 -6.77 7.73 -4.69
#